data_3b75c98566c57e50396acfb098e10242
#
_entry.id   3b75c98566c57e50396acfb098e10242
#
_cell.length_a   1.000
_cell.length_b   1.000
_cell.length_c   1.000
_cell.angle_alpha   90.00
_cell.angle_beta   90.00
_cell.angle_gamma   90.00
#
_symmetry.space_group_name_H-M   'P 1'
#
loop_
_entity.id
_entity.type
_entity.pdbx_description
1 polymer ?
#
loop_
_entity_poly.entity_id
_entity_poly.type
_entity_poly.pdbx_seq_one_letter_code
_entity_poly.pdbx_strand_id
1 'polypeptide(L)'
;MKKLLLSLFVLLSINAFSQSFDGVTISGDLPTAVAKYKAKGYKVTENFESGVSLKGEVASREVELMLFITPKSKTIFKAVVFMSKKEDWYDLKEDYNRYLQILSTNYGKPKDSYTMFNSPYKEGDGYEMTAVASDKCAYAAYWFDLDNSNISLQISKYKQVRIAYENIKNMALRDKEKSDIEKNVF
;
A
#
# COMPACT_ATOMS: atom_id res chain seq x y z
N MET A 1 -45.95 36.86 -20.11
CA MET A 1 -44.87 36.77 -19.10
C MET A 1 -44.44 35.31 -18.98
N LYS A 2 -43.37 34.90 -19.68
CA LYS A 2 -42.82 33.54 -19.64
C LYS A 2 -41.81 33.48 -18.49
N LYS A 3 -42.11 32.67 -17.47
CA LYS A 3 -41.17 32.41 -16.35
C LYS A 3 -40.15 31.35 -16.82
N LEU A 4 -38.88 31.79 -16.97
CA LEU A 4 -37.73 30.97 -17.27
C LEU A 4 -37.33 30.30 -15.97
N LEU A 5 -37.60 28.98 -15.79
CA LEU A 5 -37.09 28.17 -14.70
C LEU A 5 -35.65 27.77 -15.04
N LEU A 6 -34.70 28.45 -14.42
CA LEU A 6 -33.25 28.13 -14.49
C LEU A 6 -33.00 27.00 -13.50
N SER A 7 -32.99 25.73 -13.98
CA SER A 7 -32.61 24.60 -13.15
C SER A 7 -31.09 24.59 -12.99
N LEU A 8 -30.66 24.96 -11.78
CA LEU A 8 -29.25 24.89 -11.34
C LEU A 8 -28.87 23.42 -11.16
N PHE A 9 -28.24 22.84 -12.16
CA PHE A 9 -27.65 21.50 -12.09
C PHE A 9 -26.37 21.58 -11.25
N VAL A 10 -26.49 21.32 -9.94
CA VAL A 10 -25.31 21.14 -9.06
C VAL A 10 -24.67 19.82 -9.43
N LEU A 11 -23.62 19.87 -10.24
CA LEU A 11 -22.70 18.77 -10.47
C LEU A 11 -21.97 18.48 -9.16
N LEU A 12 -22.50 17.58 -8.35
CA LEU A 12 -21.77 16.91 -7.29
C LEU A 12 -20.66 16.09 -7.95
N SER A 13 -19.46 16.66 -8.05
CA SER A 13 -18.25 15.90 -8.36
C SER A 13 -18.05 14.91 -7.25
N ILE A 14 -18.45 13.68 -7.48
CA ILE A 14 -18.08 12.53 -6.66
C ILE A 14 -16.56 12.40 -6.86
N ASN A 15 -15.79 12.95 -5.93
CA ASN A 15 -14.37 12.66 -5.82
C ASN A 15 -14.27 11.16 -5.45
N ALA A 16 -14.20 10.30 -6.46
CA ALA A 16 -13.78 8.93 -6.26
C ALA A 16 -12.34 9.00 -5.72
N PHE A 17 -12.16 8.82 -4.42
CA PHE A 17 -10.86 8.71 -3.78
C PHE A 17 -10.20 7.44 -4.31
N SER A 18 -9.51 7.57 -5.45
CA SER A 18 -8.63 6.50 -5.92
C SER A 18 -7.37 6.55 -5.07
N GLN A 19 -7.03 5.44 -4.42
CA GLN A 19 -5.79 5.32 -3.67
C GLN A 19 -4.60 5.74 -4.51
N SER A 20 -3.74 6.57 -3.95
CA SER A 20 -2.50 6.99 -4.56
C SER A 20 -1.34 6.89 -3.57
N PHE A 21 -0.17 6.60 -4.09
CA PHE A 21 1.07 6.75 -3.35
C PHE A 21 1.93 7.78 -4.08
N ASP A 22 2.43 8.76 -3.36
CA ASP A 22 3.18 9.90 -3.88
C ASP A 22 2.46 10.56 -5.09
N GLY A 23 1.13 10.72 -5.02
CA GLY A 23 0.30 11.34 -6.05
C GLY A 23 0.12 10.51 -7.34
N VAL A 24 0.60 9.25 -7.38
CA VAL A 24 0.35 8.32 -8.48
C VAL A 24 -0.71 7.31 -8.07
N THR A 25 -1.79 7.25 -8.83
CA THR A 25 -2.92 6.34 -8.59
C THR A 25 -2.49 4.87 -8.69
N ILE A 26 -2.92 4.06 -7.72
CA ILE A 26 -2.66 2.62 -7.70
C ILE A 26 -3.80 1.89 -8.45
N SER A 27 -3.78 2.07 -9.75
CA SER A 27 -4.70 1.45 -10.71
C SER A 27 -4.22 1.71 -12.14
N GLY A 28 -4.88 1.13 -13.13
CA GLY A 28 -4.51 1.30 -14.55
C GLY A 28 -3.31 0.45 -14.95
N ASP A 29 -2.71 0.79 -16.08
CA ASP A 29 -1.61 0.03 -16.65
C ASP A 29 -0.25 0.37 -16.02
N LEU A 30 0.62 -0.65 -15.98
CA LEU A 30 1.94 -0.53 -15.37
C LEU A 30 2.87 0.48 -16.09
N PRO A 31 2.96 0.53 -17.43
CA PRO A 31 3.84 1.48 -18.12
C PRO A 31 3.54 2.93 -17.78
N THR A 32 2.26 3.32 -17.75
CA THR A 32 1.82 4.67 -17.38
C THR A 32 2.20 5.02 -15.94
N ALA A 33 1.99 4.11 -14.99
CA ALA A 33 2.36 4.34 -13.59
C ALA A 33 3.88 4.47 -13.43
N VAL A 34 4.66 3.58 -14.07
CA VAL A 34 6.14 3.62 -14.06
C VAL A 34 6.65 4.94 -14.65
N ALA A 35 6.06 5.42 -15.75
CA ALA A 35 6.44 6.72 -16.34
C ALA A 35 6.21 7.87 -15.36
N LYS A 36 5.08 7.88 -14.64
CA LYS A 36 4.78 8.89 -13.62
C LYS A 36 5.77 8.84 -12.45
N TYR A 37 6.12 7.64 -11.96
CA TYR A 37 7.12 7.51 -10.89
C TYR A 37 8.51 7.93 -11.37
N LYS A 38 8.92 7.57 -12.61
CA LYS A 38 10.19 8.05 -13.18
C LYS A 38 10.25 9.57 -13.28
N ALA A 39 9.15 10.25 -13.65
CA ALA A 39 9.07 11.70 -13.68
C ALA A 39 9.24 12.34 -12.28
N LYS A 40 9.02 11.58 -11.20
CA LYS A 40 9.26 11.96 -9.80
C LYS A 40 10.66 11.57 -9.29
N GLY A 41 11.52 11.03 -10.13
CA GLY A 41 12.89 10.63 -9.78
C GLY A 41 13.06 9.18 -9.36
N TYR A 42 12.00 8.37 -9.37
CA TYR A 42 12.15 6.94 -9.09
C TYR A 42 12.93 6.23 -10.19
N LYS A 43 13.72 5.23 -9.80
CA LYS A 43 14.48 4.37 -10.71
C LYS A 43 13.96 2.93 -10.61
N VAL A 44 13.71 2.30 -11.76
CA VAL A 44 13.38 0.87 -11.80
C VAL A 44 14.62 0.08 -11.36
N THR A 45 14.45 -0.79 -10.39
CA THR A 45 15.51 -1.67 -9.87
C THR A 45 15.36 -3.09 -10.37
N GLU A 46 14.12 -3.56 -10.57
CA GLU A 46 13.85 -4.91 -11.03
C GLU A 46 12.53 -4.97 -11.80
N ASN A 47 12.49 -5.81 -12.85
CA ASN A 47 11.25 -6.21 -13.51
C ASN A 47 11.04 -7.69 -13.25
N PHE A 48 9.84 -8.08 -12.86
CA PHE A 48 9.45 -9.46 -12.64
C PHE A 48 8.10 -9.73 -13.33
N GLU A 49 7.75 -10.99 -13.53
CA GLU A 49 6.56 -11.37 -14.31
C GLU A 49 5.27 -10.72 -13.80
N SER A 50 5.12 -10.61 -12.48
CA SER A 50 3.92 -10.06 -11.81
C SER A 50 4.03 -8.58 -11.46
N GLY A 51 5.07 -7.84 -11.92
CA GLY A 51 5.21 -6.42 -11.60
C GLY A 51 6.60 -5.82 -11.76
N VAL A 52 6.87 -4.77 -10.99
CA VAL A 52 8.12 -4.02 -11.03
C VAL A 52 8.49 -3.50 -9.63
N SER A 53 9.77 -3.42 -9.35
CA SER A 53 10.33 -2.72 -8.18
C SER A 53 10.99 -1.42 -8.62
N LEU A 54 10.78 -0.36 -7.84
CA LEU A 54 11.36 0.96 -8.04
C LEU A 54 11.95 1.46 -6.71
N LYS A 55 13.04 2.19 -6.79
CA LYS A 55 13.57 2.98 -5.67
C LYS A 55 13.39 4.45 -5.94
N GLY A 56 13.02 5.20 -4.91
CA GLY A 56 12.83 6.63 -4.96
C GLY A 56 12.90 7.25 -3.57
N GLU A 57 12.50 8.51 -3.49
CA GLU A 57 12.52 9.29 -2.26
C GLU A 57 11.18 9.98 -2.05
N VAL A 58 10.63 9.89 -0.86
CA VAL A 58 9.41 10.60 -0.43
C VAL A 58 9.70 11.36 0.86
N ALA A 59 9.48 12.68 0.84
CA ALA A 59 9.74 13.55 2.00
C ALA A 59 11.16 13.34 2.59
N SER A 60 12.18 13.32 1.72
CA SER A 60 13.60 13.12 2.06
C SER A 60 13.90 11.76 2.71
N ARG A 61 13.07 10.74 2.42
CA ARG A 61 13.25 9.36 2.89
C ARG A 61 13.28 8.40 1.72
N GLU A 62 14.33 7.59 1.66
CA GLU A 62 14.44 6.54 0.65
C GLU A 62 13.34 5.50 0.86
N VAL A 63 12.71 5.09 -0.25
CA VAL A 63 11.68 4.06 -0.26
C VAL A 63 11.90 3.09 -1.42
N GLU A 64 11.51 1.84 -1.21
CA GLU A 64 11.33 0.87 -2.27
C GLU A 64 9.84 0.66 -2.51
N LEU A 65 9.41 0.79 -3.77
CA LEU A 65 8.04 0.63 -4.21
C LEU A 65 7.94 -0.58 -5.13
N MET A 66 7.08 -1.52 -4.77
CA MET A 66 6.74 -2.65 -5.63
C MET A 66 5.32 -2.48 -6.16
N LEU A 67 5.15 -2.52 -7.47
CA LEU A 67 3.85 -2.51 -8.15
C LEU A 67 3.55 -3.91 -8.69
N PHE A 68 2.37 -4.44 -8.33
CA PHE A 68 1.92 -5.76 -8.75
C PHE A 68 0.76 -5.66 -9.74
N ILE A 69 0.79 -6.48 -10.79
CA ILE A 69 -0.15 -6.47 -11.91
C ILE A 69 -0.90 -7.79 -12.05
N THR A 70 -2.09 -7.71 -12.58
CA THR A 70 -2.89 -8.87 -12.97
C THR A 70 -2.22 -9.68 -14.09
N PRO A 71 -2.39 -11.01 -14.15
CA PRO A 71 -1.61 -11.85 -15.06
C PRO A 71 -1.91 -11.62 -16.55
N LYS A 72 -3.20 -11.37 -16.92
CA LYS A 72 -3.60 -11.18 -18.32
C LYS A 72 -3.70 -9.70 -18.70
N SER A 73 -4.52 -8.94 -18.01
CA SER A 73 -4.80 -7.53 -18.35
C SER A 73 -3.70 -6.55 -17.94
N LYS A 74 -2.67 -7.03 -17.20
CA LYS A 74 -1.52 -6.22 -16.75
C LYS A 74 -1.91 -4.95 -15.98
N THR A 75 -3.06 -4.99 -15.31
CA THR A 75 -3.60 -3.89 -14.52
C THR A 75 -3.02 -3.92 -13.10
N ILE A 76 -2.63 -2.77 -12.56
CA ILE A 76 -2.10 -2.66 -11.19
C ILE A 76 -3.22 -2.97 -10.20
N PHE A 77 -3.00 -3.97 -9.32
CA PHE A 77 -3.94 -4.31 -8.25
C PHE A 77 -3.39 -4.02 -6.86
N LYS A 78 -2.06 -3.90 -6.72
CA LYS A 78 -1.42 -3.68 -5.42
C LYS A 78 -0.13 -2.90 -5.58
N ALA A 79 0.12 -2.00 -4.63
CA ALA A 79 1.41 -1.36 -4.41
C ALA A 79 1.89 -1.67 -3.00
N VAL A 80 3.18 -1.96 -2.84
CA VAL A 80 3.80 -2.16 -1.53
C VAL A 80 4.99 -1.21 -1.43
N VAL A 81 4.99 -0.40 -0.38
CA VAL A 81 6.05 0.55 -0.07
C VAL A 81 6.82 0.04 1.13
N PHE A 82 8.10 -0.10 0.98
CA PHE A 82 9.02 -0.44 2.06
C PHE A 82 9.85 0.79 2.43
N MET A 83 9.87 1.10 3.70
CA MET A 83 10.74 2.14 4.26
C MET A 83 12.15 1.58 4.47
N SER A 84 13.12 2.46 4.71
CA SER A 84 14.49 2.04 5.02
C SER A 84 14.52 1.11 6.23
N LYS A 85 15.40 0.11 6.19
CA LYS A 85 15.63 -0.80 7.33
C LYS A 85 16.15 -0.04 8.54
N LYS A 86 15.81 -0.55 9.73
CA LYS A 86 16.29 -0.04 11.00
C LYS A 86 17.13 -1.08 11.73
N GLU A 87 18.13 -0.64 12.44
CA GLU A 87 19.03 -1.52 13.19
C GLU A 87 18.60 -1.69 14.65
N ASP A 88 17.76 -0.79 15.17
CA ASP A 88 17.25 -0.84 16.53
C ASP A 88 15.70 -0.73 16.59
N TRP A 89 15.16 -1.18 17.75
CA TRP A 89 13.73 -1.24 18.00
C TRP A 89 13.09 0.13 18.14
N TYR A 90 13.79 1.07 18.78
CA TYR A 90 13.24 2.40 19.01
C TYR A 90 12.93 3.11 17.70
N ASP A 91 13.89 3.15 16.79
CA ASP A 91 13.76 3.78 15.48
C ASP A 91 12.69 3.08 14.60
N LEU A 92 12.64 1.74 14.67
CA LEU A 92 11.65 0.96 13.92
C LEU A 92 10.22 1.22 14.42
N LYS A 93 10.04 1.28 15.73
CA LYS A 93 8.75 1.58 16.37
C LYS A 93 8.35 3.04 16.14
N GLU A 94 9.28 3.98 16.19
CA GLU A 94 9.03 5.39 15.88
C GLU A 94 8.55 5.58 14.45
N ASP A 95 9.23 4.94 13.47
CA ASP A 95 8.78 4.96 12.07
C ASP A 95 7.37 4.37 11.91
N TYR A 96 7.08 3.24 12.56
CA TYR A 96 5.74 2.65 12.54
C TYR A 96 4.69 3.62 13.08
N ASN A 97 4.91 4.22 14.24
CA ASN A 97 3.98 5.17 14.86
C ASN A 97 3.79 6.42 14.00
N ARG A 98 4.84 6.92 13.38
CA ARG A 98 4.79 8.05 12.46
C ARG A 98 3.87 7.75 11.27
N TYR A 99 4.04 6.59 10.60
CA TYR A 99 3.20 6.23 9.46
C TYR A 99 1.78 5.87 9.89
N LEU A 100 1.58 5.30 11.08
CA LEU A 100 0.27 5.11 11.68
C LEU A 100 -0.48 6.43 11.84
N GLN A 101 0.21 7.47 12.33
CA GLN A 101 -0.38 8.81 12.47
C GLN A 101 -0.71 9.43 11.11
N ILE A 102 0.21 9.37 10.13
CA ILE A 102 -0.01 9.90 8.78
C ILE A 102 -1.23 9.24 8.12
N LEU A 103 -1.28 7.90 8.14
CA LEU A 103 -2.39 7.15 7.55
C LEU A 103 -3.70 7.41 8.30
N SER A 104 -3.66 7.51 9.64
CA SER A 104 -4.85 7.82 10.42
C SER A 104 -5.37 9.24 10.19
N THR A 105 -4.50 10.21 9.89
CA THR A 105 -4.90 11.57 9.50
C THR A 105 -5.60 11.56 8.14
N ASN A 106 -5.12 10.76 7.20
CA ASN A 106 -5.64 10.73 5.83
C ASN A 106 -6.88 9.84 5.67
N TYR A 107 -6.96 8.72 6.41
CA TYR A 107 -7.96 7.68 6.20
C TYR A 107 -8.83 7.40 7.46
N GLY A 108 -8.65 8.17 8.53
CA GLY A 108 -9.31 7.92 9.81
C GLY A 108 -8.62 6.84 10.63
N LYS A 109 -9.21 6.47 11.77
CA LYS A 109 -8.66 5.40 12.62
C LYS A 109 -8.66 4.05 11.88
N PRO A 110 -7.63 3.21 12.09
CA PRO A 110 -7.64 1.86 11.55
C PRO A 110 -8.85 1.08 12.07
N LYS A 111 -9.41 0.21 11.25
CA LYS A 111 -10.53 -0.68 11.62
C LYS A 111 -10.06 -1.82 12.51
N ASP A 112 -8.80 -2.21 12.36
CA ASP A 112 -8.17 -3.24 13.17
C ASP A 112 -6.69 -2.92 13.36
N SER A 113 -6.13 -3.27 14.54
CA SER A 113 -4.72 -3.03 14.85
C SER A 113 -4.19 -4.00 15.89
N TYR A 114 -2.93 -4.36 15.75
CA TYR A 114 -2.20 -5.27 16.64
C TYR A 114 -0.86 -4.67 17.04
N THR A 115 -0.53 -4.79 18.33
CA THR A 115 0.79 -4.40 18.89
C THR A 115 1.17 -5.44 19.92
N MET A 116 1.79 -6.54 19.48
CA MET A 116 2.07 -7.68 20.36
C MET A 116 3.40 -8.37 20.03
N PHE A 117 3.95 -9.00 21.04
CA PHE A 117 5.06 -9.95 20.91
C PHE A 117 4.58 -11.34 21.30
N ASN A 118 4.99 -12.35 20.54
CA ASN A 118 4.70 -13.75 20.84
C ASN A 118 5.83 -14.36 21.69
N SER A 119 5.45 -15.24 22.61
CA SER A 119 6.40 -15.98 23.48
C SER A 119 7.56 -16.60 22.68
N PRO A 120 8.79 -16.53 23.19
CA PRO A 120 9.20 -16.08 24.53
C PRO A 120 9.42 -14.56 24.67
N TYR A 121 9.26 -13.78 23.61
CA TYR A 121 9.59 -12.35 23.56
C TYR A 121 8.48 -11.49 24.14
N LYS A 122 8.86 -10.33 24.67
CA LYS A 122 7.99 -9.25 25.10
C LYS A 122 8.63 -7.90 24.85
N GLU A 123 7.83 -6.85 24.76
CA GLU A 123 8.38 -5.49 24.63
C GLU A 123 9.14 -5.09 25.89
N GLY A 124 10.31 -4.47 25.72
CA GLY A 124 11.18 -4.03 26.80
C GLY A 124 12.11 -5.12 27.34
N ASP A 125 12.25 -6.28 26.68
CA ASP A 125 13.16 -7.35 27.09
C ASP A 125 14.56 -7.27 26.44
N GLY A 126 14.75 -6.32 25.51
CA GLY A 126 16.00 -6.12 24.77
C GLY A 126 16.19 -7.07 23.58
N TYR A 127 15.21 -7.92 23.29
CA TYR A 127 15.22 -8.88 22.18
C TYR A 127 14.20 -8.55 21.09
N GLU A 128 13.66 -7.34 21.08
CA GLU A 128 12.60 -6.93 20.16
C GLU A 128 13.00 -7.12 18.68
N MET A 129 14.24 -6.73 18.33
CA MET A 129 14.73 -6.90 16.95
C MET A 129 14.94 -8.37 16.56
N THR A 130 15.21 -9.23 17.52
CA THR A 130 15.25 -10.69 17.33
C THR A 130 13.85 -11.22 17.13
N ALA A 131 12.88 -10.76 17.92
CA ALA A 131 11.48 -11.11 17.76
C ALA A 131 10.92 -10.69 16.38
N VAL A 132 11.25 -9.45 15.92
CA VAL A 132 10.92 -8.98 14.58
C VAL A 132 11.50 -9.90 13.50
N ALA A 133 12.79 -10.21 13.56
CA ALA A 133 13.46 -11.06 12.57
C ALA A 133 12.92 -12.51 12.56
N SER A 134 12.42 -12.98 13.71
CA SER A 134 11.85 -14.32 13.89
C SER A 134 10.34 -14.39 13.64
N ASP A 135 9.72 -13.30 13.12
CA ASP A 135 8.27 -13.19 12.90
C ASP A 135 7.43 -13.42 14.18
N LYS A 136 7.98 -12.99 15.32
CA LYS A 136 7.37 -13.07 16.67
C LYS A 136 6.91 -11.71 17.18
N CYS A 137 6.97 -10.66 16.34
CA CYS A 137 6.47 -9.32 16.61
C CYS A 137 5.37 -9.00 15.60
N ALA A 138 4.18 -8.65 16.08
CA ALA A 138 3.06 -8.24 15.26
C ALA A 138 2.69 -6.78 15.59
N TYR A 139 3.22 -5.84 14.82
CA TYR A 139 2.81 -4.45 14.78
C TYR A 139 2.14 -4.21 13.43
N ALA A 140 0.82 -4.10 13.44
CA ALA A 140 0.01 -3.99 12.23
C ALA A 140 -1.21 -3.11 12.45
N ALA A 141 -1.62 -2.38 11.41
CA ALA A 141 -2.87 -1.62 11.36
C ALA A 141 -3.49 -1.75 9.97
N TYR A 142 -4.83 -1.81 9.94
CA TYR A 142 -5.59 -2.09 8.74
C TYR A 142 -6.74 -1.11 8.57
N TRP A 143 -6.90 -0.60 7.35
CA TRP A 143 -8.02 0.21 6.90
C TRP A 143 -8.74 -0.54 5.78
N PHE A 144 -10.00 -0.89 6.02
CA PHE A 144 -10.87 -1.59 5.08
C PHE A 144 -12.01 -0.67 4.67
N ASP A 145 -12.68 -1.01 3.56
CA ASP A 145 -13.87 -0.32 3.06
C ASP A 145 -13.61 1.15 2.68
N LEU A 146 -12.41 1.44 2.19
CA LEU A 146 -12.02 2.76 1.70
C LEU A 146 -12.31 2.85 0.20
N ASP A 147 -13.53 3.23 -0.20
CA ASP A 147 -13.89 3.47 -1.61
C ASP A 147 -13.19 2.54 -2.62
N ASN A 148 -13.41 1.22 -2.47
CA ASN A 148 -12.79 0.18 -3.29
C ASN A 148 -11.31 -0.11 -3.02
N SER A 149 -10.84 0.16 -1.81
CA SER A 149 -9.43 0.02 -1.46
C SER A 149 -9.23 -0.49 -0.03
N ASN A 150 -8.13 -1.23 0.18
CA ASN A 150 -7.62 -1.57 1.51
C ASN A 150 -6.21 -1.04 1.68
N ILE A 151 -5.88 -0.64 2.90
CA ILE A 151 -4.52 -0.25 3.28
C ILE A 151 -4.09 -1.10 4.48
N SER A 152 -2.83 -1.53 4.49
CA SER A 152 -2.19 -2.10 5.67
C SER A 152 -0.85 -1.45 5.95
N LEU A 153 -0.57 -1.23 7.23
CA LEU A 153 0.71 -0.78 7.76
C LEU A 153 1.25 -1.88 8.66
N GLN A 154 2.51 -2.28 8.52
CA GLN A 154 3.10 -3.37 9.31
C GLN A 154 4.59 -3.14 9.54
N ILE A 155 5.09 -3.62 10.67
CA ILE A 155 6.51 -3.92 10.83
C ILE A 155 6.75 -5.30 10.19
N SER A 156 7.66 -5.37 9.22
CA SER A 156 8.03 -6.61 8.56
C SER A 156 9.19 -7.30 9.27
N LYS A 157 9.31 -8.63 9.11
CA LYS A 157 10.45 -9.41 9.62
C LYS A 157 11.81 -8.95 9.08
N TYR A 158 11.83 -8.13 8.03
CA TYR A 158 13.04 -7.54 7.47
C TYR A 158 13.47 -6.24 8.16
N LYS A 159 12.92 -5.96 9.36
CA LYS A 159 13.26 -4.79 10.18
C LYS A 159 12.93 -3.45 9.50
N GLN A 160 11.84 -3.38 8.80
CA GLN A 160 11.38 -2.17 8.12
C GLN A 160 9.87 -2.03 8.18
N VAL A 161 9.38 -0.81 8.12
CA VAL A 161 7.95 -0.54 7.97
C VAL A 161 7.53 -0.81 6.53
N ARG A 162 6.39 -1.46 6.37
CA ARG A 162 5.76 -1.77 5.10
C ARG A 162 4.35 -1.20 5.07
N ILE A 163 4.00 -0.50 3.99
CA ILE A 163 2.64 -0.06 3.70
C ILE A 163 2.19 -0.75 2.42
N ALA A 164 1.04 -1.40 2.45
CA ALA A 164 0.45 -1.96 1.24
C ALA A 164 -0.89 -1.27 0.93
N TYR A 165 -1.08 -0.97 -0.34
CA TYR A 165 -2.30 -0.42 -0.92
C TYR A 165 -2.87 -1.45 -1.89
N GLU A 166 -4.14 -1.81 -1.75
CA GLU A 166 -4.81 -2.82 -2.57
C GLU A 166 -6.07 -2.24 -3.20
N ASN A 167 -6.19 -2.36 -4.52
CA ASN A 167 -7.41 -2.02 -5.25
C ASN A 167 -8.32 -3.24 -5.29
N ILE A 168 -9.47 -3.21 -4.62
CA ILE A 168 -10.36 -4.36 -4.41
C ILE A 168 -10.89 -4.90 -5.76
N LYS A 169 -11.29 -4.03 -6.70
CA LYS A 169 -11.77 -4.46 -8.02
C LYS A 169 -10.69 -5.17 -8.81
N ASN A 170 -9.47 -4.63 -8.79
CA ASN A 170 -8.35 -5.22 -9.51
C ASN A 170 -7.82 -6.49 -8.82
N MET A 171 -7.98 -6.61 -7.50
CA MET A 171 -7.74 -7.86 -6.77
C MET A 171 -8.70 -8.96 -7.24
N ALA A 172 -10.01 -8.65 -7.32
CA ALA A 172 -11.00 -9.59 -7.84
C ALA A 172 -10.74 -9.95 -9.32
N LEU A 173 -10.30 -8.98 -10.14
CA LEU A 173 -9.90 -9.22 -11.53
C LEU A 173 -8.69 -10.18 -11.60
N ARG A 174 -7.66 -9.96 -10.76
CA ARG A 174 -6.51 -10.87 -10.64
C ARG A 174 -6.94 -12.31 -10.33
N ASP A 175 -7.84 -12.49 -9.36
CA ASP A 175 -8.29 -13.82 -8.92
C ASP A 175 -9.09 -14.51 -10.02
N LYS A 176 -9.96 -13.78 -10.72
CA LYS A 176 -10.66 -14.28 -11.90
C LYS A 176 -9.68 -14.72 -13.00
N GLU A 177 -8.72 -13.86 -13.35
CA GLU A 177 -7.74 -14.17 -14.41
C GLU A 177 -6.85 -15.37 -14.06
N LYS A 178 -6.48 -15.54 -12.78
CA LYS A 178 -5.76 -16.74 -12.31
C LYS A 178 -6.61 -17.99 -12.47
N SER A 179 -7.85 -17.97 -12.00
CA SER A 179 -8.77 -19.09 -12.16
C SER A 179 -8.99 -19.46 -13.64
N ASP A 180 -9.12 -18.47 -14.52
CA ASP A 180 -9.28 -18.70 -15.97
C ASP A 180 -8.01 -19.26 -16.62
N ILE A 181 -6.82 -19.00 -16.08
CA ILE A 181 -5.57 -19.63 -16.53
C ILE A 181 -5.55 -21.09 -16.08
N GLU A 182 -5.83 -21.35 -14.81
CA GLU A 182 -5.84 -22.71 -14.24
C GLU A 182 -6.82 -23.63 -14.97
N LYS A 183 -8.05 -23.17 -15.26
CA LYS A 183 -9.06 -23.94 -16.00
C LYS A 183 -8.65 -24.28 -17.43
N ASN A 184 -7.77 -23.50 -18.04
CA ASN A 184 -7.30 -23.76 -19.41
C ASN A 184 -6.10 -24.71 -19.47
N VAL A 185 -5.57 -25.10 -18.31
CA VAL A 185 -4.42 -26.05 -18.21
C VAL A 185 -4.92 -27.48 -17.97
N PHE A 186 -6.14 -27.64 -17.43
CA PHE A 186 -6.78 -28.92 -17.12
C PHE A 186 -8.06 -29.11 -17.96
#